data_eaeafa1f01d1ab50f0032b3b2717b3c3
#
_entry.id   eaeafa1f01d1ab50f0032b3b2717b3c3
#
_cell.length_a   1.000
_cell.length_b   1.000
_cell.length_c   1.000
_cell.angle_alpha   90.00
_cell.angle_beta   90.00
_cell.angle_gamma   90.00
#
_symmetry.space_group_name_H-M   'P 1'
#
loop_
_entity.id
_entity.type
_entity.pdbx_description
1 polymer ?
#
loop_
_entity_poly.entity_id
_entity_poly.type
_entity_poly.pdbx_seq_one_letter_code
_entity_poly.pdbx_strand_id
1 'polypeptide(L)'
;MASGGEVSLRVAEARTRDVGRLIVRIPQRYMRVLGIEPGEYVEVVGNRRSAYAQVWPAYTDDEDKDYIRMDGVLRQNAGVSIGDVVKVRRANLRSAQRVTIAPIGEYIRVDPDYLKRAYLLGKPVWKGSIIEIPYYTGSIRFMVTSVTPGPAAYVGIDTEVQVREEPVRETELAMPRVTWEDIGDLEEAKRKIRELIELPLRHPEIFKHLGIEPPKGVC
;
A
#
# COMPACT_ATOMS: atom_id res chain seq x y z
N MET A 1 -0.95 -15.39 26.16
CA MET A 1 -0.88 -14.83 24.80
C MET A 1 -1.57 -13.47 24.86
N ALA A 2 -0.79 -12.40 24.84
CA ALA A 2 -1.36 -11.06 24.85
C ALA A 2 -2.09 -10.86 23.52
N SER A 3 -3.39 -10.68 23.56
CA SER A 3 -4.21 -10.22 22.44
C SER A 3 -3.64 -8.86 22.06
N GLY A 4 -2.96 -8.78 20.92
CA GLY A 4 -2.39 -7.53 20.44
C GLY A 4 -3.50 -6.50 20.28
N GLY A 5 -3.41 -5.38 20.98
CA GLY A 5 -4.36 -4.29 20.89
C GLY A 5 -4.45 -3.76 19.46
N GLU A 6 -5.58 -3.20 19.10
CA GLU A 6 -5.80 -2.45 17.86
C GLU A 6 -6.20 -1.03 18.23
N VAL A 7 -5.68 -0.05 17.53
CA VAL A 7 -6.04 1.36 17.74
C VAL A 7 -6.51 1.96 16.43
N SER A 8 -7.42 2.94 16.51
CA SER A 8 -7.91 3.70 15.36
C SER A 8 -7.28 5.08 15.35
N LEU A 9 -6.66 5.46 14.24
CA LEU A 9 -5.94 6.72 14.08
C LEU A 9 -6.31 7.39 12.77
N ARG A 10 -6.29 8.71 12.76
CA ARG A 10 -6.52 9.52 11.56
C ARG A 10 -5.24 9.73 10.78
N VAL A 11 -5.28 9.47 9.48
CA VAL A 11 -4.14 9.64 8.58
C VAL A 11 -3.78 11.11 8.43
N ALA A 12 -2.53 11.43 8.72
CA ALA A 12 -1.92 12.74 8.48
C ALA A 12 -0.68 12.59 7.60
N GLU A 13 -0.30 13.67 6.92
CA GLU A 13 0.86 13.68 6.03
C GLU A 13 2.18 13.52 6.79
N ALA A 14 3.09 12.72 6.26
CA ALA A 14 4.44 12.59 6.78
C ALA A 14 5.22 13.91 6.63
N ARG A 15 6.13 14.20 7.56
CA ARG A 15 7.09 15.30 7.37
C ARG A 15 8.15 14.89 6.36
N THR A 16 8.72 15.85 5.66
CA THR A 16 9.67 15.65 4.56
C THR A 16 10.79 14.65 4.91
N ARG A 17 11.33 14.72 6.12
CA ARG A 17 12.41 13.82 6.57
C ARG A 17 12.02 12.35 6.71
N ASP A 18 10.72 12.04 6.74
CA ASP A 18 10.19 10.69 6.91
C ASP A 18 9.72 10.07 5.57
N VAL A 19 9.65 10.88 4.51
CA VAL A 19 9.20 10.44 3.18
C VAL A 19 10.17 9.41 2.60
N GLY A 20 9.63 8.33 2.01
CA GLY A 20 10.39 7.25 1.36
C GLY A 20 11.03 6.25 2.33
N ARG A 21 10.81 6.39 3.63
CA ARG A 21 11.43 5.53 4.64
C ARG A 21 10.60 4.33 5.05
N LEU A 22 9.34 4.24 4.59
CA LEU A 22 8.36 3.22 5.02
C LEU A 22 8.17 3.19 6.53
N ILE A 23 8.05 4.37 7.13
CA ILE A 23 7.82 4.55 8.56
C ILE A 23 6.49 5.26 8.80
N VAL A 24 5.91 4.99 9.96
CA VAL A 24 4.77 5.74 10.49
C VAL A 24 5.14 6.33 11.84
N ARG A 25 4.51 7.46 12.18
CA ARG A 25 4.63 8.05 13.51
C ARG A 25 3.28 8.10 14.18
N ILE A 26 3.24 7.59 15.41
CA ILE A 26 2.04 7.59 16.25
C ILE A 26 2.41 8.05 17.66
N PRO A 27 1.47 8.67 18.42
CA PRO A 27 1.71 9.07 19.80
C PRO A 27 2.14 7.90 20.69
N GLN A 28 3.03 8.16 21.62
CA GLN A 28 3.58 7.14 22.52
C GLN A 28 2.51 6.39 23.33
N ARG A 29 1.40 7.07 23.67
CA ARG A 29 0.28 6.42 24.35
C ARG A 29 -0.28 5.24 23.55
N TYR A 30 -0.36 5.34 22.23
CA TYR A 30 -0.82 4.26 21.35
C TYR A 30 0.24 3.17 21.18
N MET A 31 1.52 3.53 21.15
CA MET A 31 2.60 2.53 21.17
C MET A 31 2.51 1.65 22.43
N ARG A 32 2.24 2.25 23.59
CA ARG A 32 2.02 1.50 24.83
C ARG A 32 0.79 0.58 24.77
N VAL A 33 -0.32 1.05 24.20
CA VAL A 33 -1.54 0.23 24.03
C VAL A 33 -1.26 -0.98 23.13
N LEU A 34 -0.47 -0.77 22.07
CA LEU A 34 -0.10 -1.84 21.14
C LEU A 34 1.02 -2.75 21.67
N GLY A 35 1.70 -2.37 22.76
CA GLY A 35 2.84 -3.09 23.31
C GLY A 35 4.03 -3.15 22.34
N ILE A 36 4.31 -2.02 21.66
CA ILE A 36 5.36 -1.93 20.65
C ILE A 36 6.40 -0.85 21.01
N GLU A 37 7.64 -1.10 20.61
CA GLU A 37 8.78 -0.21 20.78
C GLU A 37 9.12 0.50 19.46
N PRO A 38 9.82 1.66 19.51
CA PRO A 38 10.33 2.33 18.33
C PRO A 38 11.16 1.41 17.44
N GLY A 39 10.87 1.37 16.14
CA GLY A 39 11.56 0.52 15.17
C GLY A 39 10.93 -0.86 14.96
N GLU A 40 9.97 -1.27 15.80
CA GLU A 40 9.14 -2.46 15.52
C GLU A 40 8.15 -2.19 14.38
N TYR A 41 7.42 -3.21 13.97
CA TYR A 41 6.54 -3.14 12.81
C TYR A 41 5.07 -3.10 13.22
N VAL A 42 4.31 -2.33 12.45
CA VAL A 42 2.85 -2.27 12.52
C VAL A 42 2.23 -2.60 11.18
N GLU A 43 1.04 -3.15 11.23
CA GLU A 43 0.14 -3.25 10.10
C GLU A 43 -0.86 -2.10 10.19
N VAL A 44 -0.94 -1.33 9.11
CA VAL A 44 -1.93 -0.27 8.91
C VAL A 44 -3.01 -0.83 8.01
N VAL A 45 -4.19 -1.05 8.59
CA VAL A 45 -5.33 -1.62 7.89
C VAL A 45 -6.22 -0.50 7.37
N GLY A 46 -6.21 -0.31 6.07
CA GLY A 46 -7.13 0.57 5.36
C GLY A 46 -8.45 -0.15 5.03
N ASN A 47 -9.31 0.51 4.26
CA ASN A 47 -10.63 -0.05 3.91
C ASN A 47 -10.57 -1.33 3.07
N ARG A 48 -9.53 -1.50 2.25
CA ARG A 48 -9.41 -2.62 1.29
C ARG A 48 -8.05 -3.29 1.28
N ARG A 49 -7.05 -2.66 1.88
CA ARG A 49 -5.66 -3.10 1.86
C ARG A 49 -5.00 -2.85 3.18
N SER A 50 -3.95 -3.61 3.44
CA SER A 50 -3.03 -3.36 4.54
C SER A 50 -1.67 -2.93 4.00
N ALA A 51 -1.01 -2.06 4.73
CA ALA A 51 0.39 -1.72 4.53
C ALA A 51 1.16 -2.02 5.82
N TYR A 52 2.45 -2.26 5.67
CA TYR A 52 3.35 -2.49 6.82
C TYR A 52 4.37 -1.36 6.89
N ALA A 53 4.69 -0.93 8.10
CA ALA A 53 5.64 0.14 8.33
C ALA A 53 6.40 -0.08 9.64
N GLN A 54 7.60 0.49 9.74
CA GLN A 54 8.24 0.68 11.04
C GLN A 54 7.53 1.79 11.81
N VAL A 55 7.33 1.59 13.10
CA VAL A 55 6.70 2.59 13.96
C VAL A 55 7.74 3.42 14.69
N TRP A 56 7.50 4.71 14.75
CA TRP A 56 8.29 5.67 15.49
C TRP A 56 7.38 6.60 16.32
N PRO A 57 7.86 7.16 17.44
CA PRO A 57 7.07 8.12 18.23
C PRO A 57 6.67 9.33 17.40
N ALA A 58 5.50 9.87 17.69
CA ALA A 58 5.04 11.13 17.14
C ALA A 58 6.02 12.28 17.45
N TYR A 59 5.89 13.35 16.70
CA TYR A 59 6.55 14.60 17.06
C TYR A 59 5.85 15.21 18.27
N THR A 60 6.54 16.04 19.03
CA THR A 60 6.04 16.64 20.27
C THR A 60 4.70 17.37 20.05
N ASP A 61 4.54 18.04 18.93
CA ASP A 61 3.34 18.78 18.55
C ASP A 61 2.18 17.89 18.06
N ASP A 62 2.37 16.59 18.00
CA ASP A 62 1.38 15.59 17.61
C ASP A 62 1.05 14.57 18.73
N GLU A 63 1.71 14.64 19.88
CA GLU A 63 1.52 13.68 20.98
C GLU A 63 0.11 13.72 21.60
N ASP A 64 -0.57 14.86 21.52
CA ASP A 64 -1.94 15.05 22.00
C ASP A 64 -3.00 14.69 20.95
N LYS A 65 -2.62 14.40 19.71
CA LYS A 65 -3.52 14.13 18.59
C LYS A 65 -3.65 12.63 18.31
N ASP A 66 -4.78 12.25 17.71
CA ASP A 66 -5.04 10.87 17.30
C ASP A 66 -4.61 10.65 15.84
N TYR A 67 -3.36 11.03 15.54
CA TYR A 67 -2.81 10.96 14.20
C TYR A 67 -1.84 9.79 14.00
N ILE A 68 -1.88 9.23 12.78
CA ILE A 68 -0.80 8.44 12.20
C ILE A 68 -0.24 9.21 11.00
N ARG A 69 1.02 9.63 11.08
CA ARG A 69 1.69 10.27 9.96
C ARG A 69 2.29 9.22 9.06
N MET A 70 1.94 9.29 7.78
CA MET A 70 2.43 8.37 6.76
C MET A 70 2.58 9.09 5.41
N ASP A 71 3.59 8.69 4.63
CA ASP A 71 3.87 9.30 3.34
C ASP A 71 2.91 8.84 2.24
N GLY A 72 3.03 9.45 1.05
CA GLY A 72 2.19 9.14 -0.10
C GLY A 72 2.29 7.69 -0.56
N VAL A 73 3.47 7.09 -0.49
CA VAL A 73 3.69 5.69 -0.90
C VAL A 73 3.01 4.73 0.07
N LEU A 74 3.13 4.96 1.37
CA LEU A 74 2.42 4.14 2.37
C LEU A 74 0.90 4.31 2.27
N ARG A 75 0.41 5.54 2.05
CA ARG A 75 -1.03 5.78 1.82
C ARG A 75 -1.53 5.03 0.59
N GLN A 76 -0.77 5.07 -0.51
CA GLN A 76 -1.10 4.31 -1.73
C GLN A 76 -1.11 2.80 -1.46
N ASN A 77 -0.12 2.29 -0.74
CA ASN A 77 -0.05 0.87 -0.37
C ASN A 77 -1.23 0.45 0.51
N ALA A 78 -1.64 1.28 1.47
CA ALA A 78 -2.78 1.03 2.35
C ALA A 78 -4.15 1.32 1.69
N GLY A 79 -4.16 2.00 0.54
CA GLY A 79 -5.39 2.42 -0.13
C GLY A 79 -6.18 3.46 0.65
N VAL A 80 -5.49 4.45 1.23
CA VAL A 80 -6.09 5.51 2.07
C VAL A 80 -5.61 6.90 1.69
N SER A 81 -6.38 7.90 2.08
CA SER A 81 -6.12 9.32 1.88
C SER A 81 -5.88 10.04 3.22
N ILE A 82 -5.35 11.26 3.16
CA ILE A 82 -5.25 12.14 4.34
C ILE A 82 -6.66 12.39 4.88
N GLY A 83 -6.80 12.25 6.21
CA GLY A 83 -8.08 12.41 6.90
C GLY A 83 -8.84 11.11 7.13
N ASP A 84 -8.55 10.04 6.40
CA ASP A 84 -9.15 8.72 6.63
C ASP A 84 -8.77 8.18 8.01
N VAL A 85 -9.63 7.33 8.56
CA VAL A 85 -9.35 6.60 9.80
C VAL A 85 -8.89 5.19 9.44
N VAL A 86 -7.75 4.80 9.98
CA VAL A 86 -7.16 3.47 9.80
C VAL A 86 -7.06 2.74 11.13
N LYS A 87 -7.07 1.42 11.07
CA LYS A 87 -6.77 0.57 12.20
C LYS A 87 -5.28 0.22 12.17
N VAL A 88 -4.65 0.28 13.33
CA VAL A 88 -3.22 -0.02 13.49
C VAL A 88 -3.07 -1.12 14.52
N ARG A 89 -2.29 -2.13 14.18
CA ARG A 89 -1.99 -3.25 15.06
C ARG A 89 -0.53 -3.67 14.95
N ARG A 90 -0.01 -4.31 16.00
CA ARG A 90 1.35 -4.84 15.98
C ARG A 90 1.50 -5.89 14.87
N ALA A 91 2.60 -5.81 14.12
CA ALA A 91 2.97 -6.81 13.13
C ALA A 91 4.26 -7.52 13.54
N ASN A 92 4.19 -8.84 13.73
CA ASN A 92 5.34 -9.67 14.05
C ASN A 92 5.99 -10.17 12.75
N LEU A 93 6.72 -9.28 12.06
CA LEU A 93 7.41 -9.64 10.83
C LEU A 93 8.69 -10.43 11.14
N ARG A 94 9.01 -11.38 10.27
CA ARG A 94 10.29 -12.11 10.26
C ARG A 94 11.17 -11.60 9.13
N SER A 95 12.47 -11.85 9.22
CA SER A 95 13.39 -11.59 8.12
C SER A 95 12.99 -12.41 6.90
N ALA A 96 12.94 -11.76 5.75
CA ALA A 96 12.74 -12.45 4.48
C ALA A 96 13.98 -13.27 4.12
N GLN A 97 13.78 -14.45 3.55
CA GLN A 97 14.85 -15.23 2.91
C GLN A 97 15.12 -14.66 1.51
N ARG A 98 14.04 -14.42 0.75
CA ARG A 98 14.13 -13.86 -0.60
C ARG A 98 13.02 -12.86 -0.86
N VAL A 99 13.39 -11.78 -1.55
CA VAL A 99 12.48 -10.75 -2.03
C VAL A 99 12.77 -10.49 -3.50
N THR A 100 11.75 -10.53 -4.33
CA THR A 100 11.86 -10.15 -5.75
C THR A 100 11.11 -8.86 -5.98
N ILE A 101 11.77 -7.90 -6.62
CA ILE A 101 11.17 -6.62 -7.00
C ILE A 101 11.30 -6.41 -8.50
N ALA A 102 10.39 -5.64 -9.08
CA ALA A 102 10.43 -5.24 -10.48
C ALA A 102 10.14 -3.75 -10.62
N PRO A 103 10.79 -3.05 -11.56
CA PRO A 103 10.52 -1.63 -11.78
C PRO A 103 9.11 -1.41 -12.31
N ILE A 104 8.57 -0.22 -12.07
CA ILE A 104 7.29 0.22 -12.62
C ILE A 104 7.58 1.23 -13.73
N GLY A 105 7.12 0.94 -14.94
CA GLY A 105 7.21 1.84 -16.09
C GLY A 105 8.32 1.50 -17.05
N GLU A 106 9.58 1.62 -16.68
CA GLU A 106 10.72 1.48 -17.57
C GLU A 106 11.65 0.33 -17.18
N TYR A 107 12.44 -0.14 -18.15
CA TYR A 107 13.53 -1.09 -17.91
C TYR A 107 14.61 -0.44 -17.05
N ILE A 108 14.99 -1.10 -15.97
CA ILE A 108 16.02 -0.60 -15.06
C ILE A 108 16.98 -1.72 -14.72
N ARG A 109 18.27 -1.42 -14.86
CA ARG A 109 19.34 -2.28 -14.39
C ARG A 109 19.99 -1.65 -13.18
N VAL A 110 19.91 -2.32 -12.05
CA VAL A 110 20.49 -1.88 -10.78
C VAL A 110 21.11 -3.08 -10.06
N ASP A 111 22.21 -2.83 -9.35
CA ASP A 111 22.83 -3.83 -8.50
C ASP A 111 21.91 -4.13 -7.28
N PRO A 112 21.42 -5.38 -7.16
CA PRO A 112 20.53 -5.77 -6.06
C PRO A 112 21.16 -5.59 -4.68
N ASP A 113 22.46 -5.84 -4.53
CA ASP A 113 23.16 -5.72 -3.25
C ASP A 113 23.32 -4.25 -2.84
N TYR A 114 23.60 -3.38 -3.79
CA TYR A 114 23.59 -1.94 -3.54
C TYR A 114 22.20 -1.47 -3.10
N LEU A 115 21.17 -1.85 -3.84
CA LEU A 115 19.80 -1.48 -3.54
C LEU A 115 19.36 -1.95 -2.15
N LYS A 116 19.71 -3.20 -1.81
CA LYS A 116 19.45 -3.76 -0.48
C LYS A 116 20.09 -2.91 0.62
N ARG A 117 21.40 -2.70 0.51
CA ARG A 117 22.17 -2.01 1.56
C ARG A 117 21.81 -0.55 1.72
N ALA A 118 21.60 0.15 0.59
CA ALA A 118 21.36 1.58 0.61
C ALA A 118 19.91 1.94 0.98
N TYR A 119 18.93 1.09 0.58
CA TYR A 119 17.53 1.51 0.64
C TYR A 119 16.56 0.52 1.29
N LEU A 120 16.83 -0.78 1.27
CA LEU A 120 15.82 -1.77 1.67
C LEU A 120 16.06 -2.36 3.05
N LEU A 121 17.28 -2.34 3.57
CA LEU A 121 17.62 -2.99 4.82
C LEU A 121 16.74 -2.49 5.98
N GLY A 122 16.12 -3.44 6.70
CA GLY A 122 15.19 -3.17 7.78
C GLY A 122 13.79 -2.75 7.35
N LYS A 123 13.53 -2.51 6.06
CA LYS A 123 12.21 -2.11 5.59
C LYS A 123 11.24 -3.29 5.49
N PRO A 124 9.97 -3.10 5.85
CA PRO A 124 8.93 -4.10 5.64
C PRO A 124 8.60 -4.22 4.15
N VAL A 125 8.37 -5.44 3.70
CA VAL A 125 8.03 -5.78 2.32
C VAL A 125 6.92 -6.82 2.29
N TRP A 126 6.01 -6.71 1.33
CA TRP A 126 4.94 -7.66 1.09
C TRP A 126 4.57 -7.66 -0.39
N LYS A 127 4.02 -8.76 -0.87
CA LYS A 127 3.66 -8.89 -2.29
C LYS A 127 2.66 -7.80 -2.71
N GLY A 128 2.97 -7.10 -3.80
CA GLY A 128 2.17 -6.01 -4.35
C GLY A 128 2.50 -4.64 -3.75
N SER A 129 3.36 -4.54 -2.73
CA SER A 129 3.77 -3.25 -2.19
C SER A 129 4.64 -2.47 -3.16
N ILE A 130 4.47 -1.15 -3.14
CA ILE A 130 5.27 -0.22 -3.91
C ILE A 130 6.34 0.36 -3.01
N ILE A 131 7.56 0.40 -3.52
CA ILE A 131 8.72 1.01 -2.90
C ILE A 131 9.21 2.12 -3.83
N GLU A 132 9.50 3.28 -3.27
CA GLU A 132 10.05 4.41 -4.00
C GLU A 132 11.48 4.67 -3.54
N ILE A 133 12.40 4.77 -4.50
CA ILE A 133 13.82 4.95 -4.27
C ILE A 133 14.26 6.25 -4.90
N PRO A 134 14.85 7.18 -4.14
CA PRO A 134 15.37 8.42 -4.68
C PRO A 134 16.44 8.17 -5.76
N TYR A 135 16.35 8.88 -6.87
CA TYR A 135 17.30 8.80 -7.97
C TYR A 135 17.48 10.16 -8.65
N TYR A 136 18.67 10.74 -8.57
CA TYR A 136 18.98 12.08 -9.06
C TYR A 136 17.94 13.13 -8.66
N THR A 137 17.18 13.64 -9.63
CA THR A 137 16.14 14.67 -9.42
C THR A 137 14.73 14.09 -9.24
N GLY A 138 14.59 12.78 -9.15
CA GLY A 138 13.30 12.11 -9.06
C GLY A 138 13.34 10.87 -8.18
N SER A 139 12.51 9.92 -8.53
CA SER A 139 12.46 8.61 -7.86
C SER A 139 12.15 7.50 -8.85
N ILE A 140 12.66 6.32 -8.54
CA ILE A 140 12.33 5.09 -9.24
C ILE A 140 11.38 4.28 -8.35
N ARG A 141 10.31 3.79 -8.94
CA ARG A 141 9.32 2.98 -8.23
C ARG A 141 9.48 1.52 -8.59
N PHE A 142 9.46 0.69 -7.58
CA PHE A 142 9.49 -0.76 -7.72
C PHE A 142 8.25 -1.36 -7.06
N MET A 143 7.79 -2.49 -7.60
CA MET A 143 6.79 -3.33 -6.96
C MET A 143 7.46 -4.59 -6.42
N VAL A 144 7.10 -4.97 -5.21
CA VAL A 144 7.48 -6.29 -4.65
C VAL A 144 6.60 -7.34 -5.30
N THR A 145 7.20 -8.23 -6.11
CA THR A 145 6.48 -9.27 -6.83
C THR A 145 6.40 -10.57 -6.06
N SER A 146 7.38 -10.85 -5.19
CA SER A 146 7.32 -11.99 -4.28
C SER A 146 8.14 -11.76 -3.00
N VAL A 147 7.71 -12.40 -1.92
CA VAL A 147 8.38 -12.43 -0.61
C VAL A 147 8.34 -13.86 -0.09
N THR A 148 9.46 -14.33 0.43
CA THR A 148 9.55 -15.66 1.04
C THR A 148 10.27 -15.54 2.39
N PRO A 149 9.68 -16.05 3.50
CA PRO A 149 8.30 -16.53 3.63
C PRO A 149 7.29 -15.38 3.55
N GLY A 150 6.13 -15.66 2.92
CA GLY A 150 5.03 -14.70 2.82
C GLY A 150 4.10 -14.72 4.06
N PRO A 151 3.10 -13.82 4.13
CA PRO A 151 2.73 -12.80 3.13
C PRO A 151 3.53 -11.49 3.26
N ALA A 152 4.12 -11.19 4.43
CA ALA A 152 4.91 -10.00 4.71
C ALA A 152 6.13 -10.34 5.55
N ALA A 153 7.23 -9.63 5.33
CA ALA A 153 8.50 -9.81 6.04
C ALA A 153 9.25 -8.47 6.09
N TYR A 154 10.41 -8.43 6.74
CA TYR A 154 11.33 -7.31 6.58
C TYR A 154 12.61 -7.76 5.87
N VAL A 155 13.29 -6.83 5.21
CA VAL A 155 14.57 -7.12 4.53
C VAL A 155 15.69 -7.16 5.58
N GLY A 156 16.20 -8.36 5.85
CA GLY A 156 17.30 -8.59 6.76
C GLY A 156 18.67 -8.56 6.05
N ILE A 157 19.74 -8.69 6.85
CA ILE A 157 21.11 -8.70 6.33
C ILE A 157 21.34 -9.89 5.38
N ASP A 158 20.74 -11.04 5.71
CA ASP A 158 20.88 -12.29 4.92
C ASP A 158 19.81 -12.45 3.84
N THR A 159 18.91 -11.47 3.69
CA THR A 159 17.86 -11.51 2.68
C THR A 159 18.50 -11.45 1.29
N GLU A 160 18.16 -12.40 0.42
CA GLU A 160 18.46 -12.34 -1.00
C GLU A 160 17.47 -11.39 -1.68
N VAL A 161 17.97 -10.32 -2.28
CA VAL A 161 17.16 -9.39 -3.08
C VAL A 161 17.41 -9.67 -4.55
N GLN A 162 16.35 -9.93 -5.29
CA GLN A 162 16.37 -10.11 -6.73
C GLN A 162 15.64 -8.97 -7.40
N VAL A 163 16.26 -8.37 -8.41
CA VAL A 163 15.67 -7.28 -9.20
C VAL A 163 15.43 -7.79 -10.62
N ARG A 164 14.17 -7.74 -11.06
CA ARG A 164 13.84 -7.96 -12.48
C ARG A 164 14.22 -6.69 -13.24
N GLU A 165 14.87 -6.86 -14.40
CA GLU A 165 15.17 -5.73 -15.30
C GLU A 165 13.90 -5.26 -16.02
N GLU A 166 12.99 -6.19 -16.32
CA GLU A 166 11.72 -5.93 -16.99
C GLU A 166 10.71 -5.29 -16.07
N PRO A 167 10.01 -4.24 -16.54
CA PRO A 167 8.97 -3.60 -15.74
C PRO A 167 7.81 -4.56 -15.45
N VAL A 168 7.09 -4.24 -14.37
CA VAL A 168 5.87 -4.94 -14.00
C VAL A 168 4.85 -4.81 -15.13
N ARG A 169 4.20 -5.91 -15.50
CA ARG A 169 3.14 -5.91 -16.50
C ARG A 169 1.89 -5.20 -15.95
N GLU A 170 1.10 -4.60 -16.83
CA GLU A 170 -0.18 -3.97 -16.44
C GLU A 170 -1.09 -4.92 -15.67
N THR A 171 -1.06 -6.21 -15.99
CA THR A 171 -1.81 -7.26 -15.28
C THR A 171 -1.32 -7.48 -13.84
N GLU A 172 -0.06 -7.21 -13.56
CA GLU A 172 0.53 -7.31 -12.21
C GLU A 172 0.29 -6.01 -11.40
N LEU A 173 0.16 -4.87 -12.10
CA LEU A 173 -0.23 -3.59 -11.52
C LEU A 173 -1.74 -3.53 -11.22
N ALA A 174 -2.52 -4.46 -11.76
CA ALA A 174 -3.95 -4.51 -11.51
C ALA A 174 -4.17 -4.56 -10.01
N MET A 175 -4.51 -3.41 -9.48
CA MET A 175 -5.19 -3.27 -8.20
C MET A 175 -6.27 -4.36 -8.13
N PRO A 176 -6.56 -4.94 -6.96
CA PRO A 176 -7.75 -5.76 -6.84
C PRO A 176 -8.87 -4.98 -7.53
N ARG A 177 -9.39 -5.53 -8.61
CA ARG A 177 -10.50 -4.90 -9.33
C ARG A 177 -11.53 -4.60 -8.27
N VAL A 178 -11.89 -3.32 -8.16
CA VAL A 178 -13.05 -2.95 -7.36
C VAL A 178 -14.19 -3.75 -7.95
N THR A 179 -14.60 -4.80 -7.26
CA THR A 179 -15.76 -5.56 -7.65
C THR A 179 -16.99 -4.77 -7.23
N TRP A 180 -18.12 -5.03 -7.87
CA TRP A 180 -19.36 -4.36 -7.50
C TRP A 180 -19.77 -4.65 -6.05
N GLU A 181 -19.29 -5.76 -5.48
CA GLU A 181 -19.46 -6.13 -4.07
C GLU A 181 -18.67 -5.22 -3.10
N ASP A 182 -17.58 -4.61 -3.58
CA ASP A 182 -16.73 -3.73 -2.77
C ASP A 182 -17.30 -2.31 -2.61
N ILE A 183 -18.32 -1.95 -3.40
CA ILE A 183 -19.00 -0.67 -3.27
C ILE A 183 -20.11 -0.87 -2.22
N GLY A 184 -19.87 -0.41 -0.99
CA GLY A 184 -20.87 -0.48 0.08
C GLY A 184 -22.13 0.33 -0.25
N ASP A 185 -23.25 -0.22 0.17
CA ASP A 185 -24.54 0.43 0.44
C ASP A 185 -25.15 1.38 -0.61
N LEU A 186 -25.42 0.90 -1.82
CA LEU A 186 -26.33 1.54 -2.79
C LEU A 186 -26.70 0.51 -3.88
N GLU A 187 -27.30 -0.61 -3.48
CA GLU A 187 -27.65 -1.72 -4.39
C GLU A 187 -28.49 -1.26 -5.59
N GLU A 188 -29.38 -0.29 -5.38
CA GLU A 188 -30.22 0.24 -6.45
C GLU A 188 -29.42 1.11 -7.44
N ALA A 189 -28.48 1.92 -6.95
CA ALA A 189 -27.59 2.71 -7.80
C ALA A 189 -26.60 1.82 -8.56
N LYS A 190 -26.05 0.79 -7.93
CA LYS A 190 -25.19 -0.22 -8.57
C LYS A 190 -25.91 -0.92 -9.70
N ARG A 191 -27.17 -1.32 -9.49
CA ARG A 191 -27.98 -1.96 -10.51
C ARG A 191 -28.20 -1.03 -11.70
N LYS A 192 -28.59 0.22 -11.47
CA LYS A 192 -28.80 1.21 -12.53
C LYS A 192 -27.52 1.50 -13.33
N ILE A 193 -26.37 1.63 -12.67
CA ILE A 193 -25.08 1.85 -13.35
C ILE A 193 -24.69 0.62 -14.17
N ARG A 194 -24.90 -0.59 -13.65
CA ARG A 194 -24.62 -1.84 -14.38
C ARG A 194 -25.49 -1.97 -15.63
N GLU A 195 -26.77 -1.68 -15.51
CA GLU A 195 -27.73 -1.75 -16.62
C GLU A 195 -27.47 -0.65 -17.67
N LEU A 196 -27.12 0.57 -17.26
CA LEU A 196 -26.97 1.71 -18.16
C LEU A 196 -25.59 1.83 -18.81
N ILE A 197 -24.53 1.32 -18.18
CA ILE A 197 -23.16 1.52 -18.63
C ILE A 197 -22.45 0.20 -18.95
N GLU A 198 -22.48 -0.78 -18.05
CA GLU A 198 -21.70 -2.02 -18.21
C GLU A 198 -22.28 -2.91 -19.31
N LEU A 199 -23.59 -3.08 -19.35
CA LEU A 199 -24.26 -3.92 -20.36
C LEU A 199 -24.09 -3.39 -21.78
N PRO A 200 -24.25 -2.08 -22.06
CA PRO A 200 -24.00 -1.53 -23.40
C PRO A 200 -22.55 -1.66 -23.86
N LEU A 201 -21.58 -1.56 -22.92
CA LEU A 201 -20.15 -1.67 -23.23
C LEU A 201 -19.70 -3.12 -23.47
N ARG A 202 -20.31 -4.09 -22.78
CA ARG A 202 -19.99 -5.52 -22.96
C ARG A 202 -20.70 -6.18 -24.13
N HIS A 203 -21.89 -5.69 -24.46
CA HIS A 203 -22.76 -6.27 -25.50
C HIS A 203 -23.33 -5.22 -26.44
N PRO A 204 -22.44 -4.48 -27.16
CA PRO A 204 -22.88 -3.40 -28.06
C PRO A 204 -23.81 -3.88 -29.18
N GLU A 205 -23.76 -5.16 -29.55
CA GLU A 205 -24.61 -5.79 -30.54
C GLU A 205 -26.10 -5.82 -30.13
N ILE A 206 -26.39 -5.97 -28.84
CA ILE A 206 -27.77 -6.02 -28.32
C ILE A 206 -28.41 -4.64 -28.42
N PHE A 207 -27.68 -3.58 -28.13
CA PHE A 207 -28.19 -2.20 -28.14
C PHE A 207 -28.36 -1.65 -29.56
N LYS A 208 -27.50 -2.06 -30.50
CA LYS A 208 -27.70 -1.74 -31.93
C LYS A 208 -28.97 -2.34 -32.49
N HIS A 209 -29.35 -3.55 -32.08
CA HIS A 209 -30.59 -4.20 -32.49
C HIS A 209 -31.84 -3.54 -31.92
N LEU A 210 -31.72 -2.93 -30.74
CA LEU A 210 -32.83 -2.23 -30.08
C LEU A 210 -32.91 -0.73 -30.44
N GLY A 211 -31.98 -0.22 -31.29
CA GLY A 211 -31.96 1.19 -31.71
C GLY A 211 -31.65 2.18 -30.61
N ILE A 212 -31.01 1.74 -29.50
CA ILE A 212 -30.66 2.57 -28.36
C ILE A 212 -29.20 2.96 -28.50
N GLU A 213 -28.91 4.28 -28.58
CA GLU A 213 -27.53 4.78 -28.51
C GLU A 213 -27.04 4.80 -27.04
N PRO A 214 -25.83 4.24 -26.73
CA PRO A 214 -25.28 4.30 -25.40
C PRO A 214 -24.93 5.76 -25.01
N PRO A 215 -25.10 6.13 -23.75
CA PRO A 215 -24.80 7.48 -23.28
C PRO A 215 -23.32 7.82 -23.47
N LYS A 216 -23.02 8.98 -24.06
CA LYS A 216 -21.67 9.47 -24.39
C LYS A 216 -21.05 10.26 -23.25
N GLY A 217 -21.05 9.72 -22.05
CA GLY A 217 -20.32 10.31 -20.91
C GLY A 217 -21.20 10.40 -19.66
N VAL A 218 -20.54 10.18 -18.54
CA VAL A 218 -21.08 10.43 -17.20
C VAL A 218 -20.16 11.47 -16.56
N CYS A 219 -20.71 12.66 -16.27
CA CYS A 219 -20.03 13.68 -15.46
C CYS A 219 -20.15 13.33 -13.98
#